data_ed6bcc55efd304f5bc37ae72611ce839
#
_entry.id   ed6bcc55efd304f5bc37ae72611ce839
#
_cell.length_a   1.000
_cell.length_b   1.000
_cell.length_c   1.000
_cell.angle_alpha   90.00
_cell.angle_beta   90.00
_cell.angle_gamma   90.00
#
_symmetry.space_group_name_H-M   'P 1'
#
loop_
_entity.id
_entity.type
_entity.pdbx_description
1 polymer ?
#
loop_
_entity_poly.entity_id
_entity_poly.type
_entity_poly.pdbx_seq_one_letter_code
_entity_poly.pdbx_strand_id
1 'polypeptide(L)'
;MTASDNLEIARRYLSQLSGGAGPEELDTFFAPDVVQEEFPNRLLPNGATRDLQAMKEGRARGKALLKAERFELINAVASGDQVALEVVWTGTVRENAGPFAANQTLRARFAVFIEFRDGRIVRQRNYDCFDPW
;
A
#
# COMPACT_ATOMS: atom_id res chain seq x y z
N MET A 1 -14.70 -11.18 13.33
CA MET A 1 -14.32 -9.77 13.18
C MET A 1 -15.41 -9.04 12.44
N THR A 2 -15.79 -7.88 12.92
CA THR A 2 -16.81 -7.04 12.27
C THR A 2 -16.18 -6.17 11.18
N ALA A 3 -17.04 -5.57 10.34
CA ALA A 3 -16.58 -4.59 9.36
C ALA A 3 -15.86 -3.41 10.05
N SER A 4 -16.34 -2.97 11.21
CA SER A 4 -15.71 -1.92 12.00
C SER A 4 -14.32 -2.32 12.51
N ASP A 5 -14.15 -3.57 12.94
CA ASP A 5 -12.83 -4.11 13.35
C ASP A 5 -11.87 -4.12 12.17
N ASN A 6 -12.33 -4.57 11.01
CA ASN A 6 -11.51 -4.63 9.79
C ASN A 6 -11.10 -3.25 9.33
N LEU A 7 -12.00 -2.26 9.43
CA LEU A 7 -11.68 -0.86 9.11
C LEU A 7 -10.58 -0.32 10.04
N GLU A 8 -10.64 -0.64 11.32
CA GLU A 8 -9.62 -0.21 12.29
C GLU A 8 -8.26 -0.82 11.99
N ILE A 9 -8.24 -2.10 11.59
CA ILE A 9 -6.99 -2.77 11.17
C ILE A 9 -6.41 -2.07 9.93
N ALA A 10 -7.26 -1.73 8.95
CA ALA A 10 -6.81 -1.02 7.76
C ALA A 10 -6.23 0.37 8.10
N ARG A 11 -6.85 1.10 9.03
CA ARG A 11 -6.33 2.39 9.49
C ARG A 11 -4.95 2.25 10.14
N ARG A 12 -4.77 1.26 11.01
CA ARG A 12 -3.47 1.00 11.64
C ARG A 12 -2.41 0.62 10.62
N TYR A 13 -2.77 -0.16 9.63
CA TYR A 13 -1.88 -0.54 8.53
C TYR A 13 -1.34 0.71 7.83
N LEU A 14 -2.22 1.61 7.38
CA LEU A 14 -1.79 2.84 6.71
C LEU A 14 -0.94 3.74 7.62
N SER A 15 -1.30 3.83 8.88
CA SER A 15 -0.56 4.62 9.87
C SER A 15 0.86 4.08 10.06
N GLN A 16 1.02 2.76 10.12
CA GLN A 16 2.34 2.14 10.27
C GLN A 16 3.18 2.27 9.00
N LEU A 17 2.58 2.18 7.82
CA LEU A 17 3.30 2.45 6.58
C LEU A 17 3.83 3.88 6.55
N SER A 18 3.02 4.86 6.93
CA SER A 18 3.44 6.27 7.03
C SER A 18 4.53 6.47 8.08
N GLY A 19 4.51 5.67 9.14
CA GLY A 19 5.53 5.68 10.21
C GLY A 19 6.82 4.97 9.84
N GLY A 20 6.93 4.43 8.64
CA GLY A 20 8.16 3.78 8.17
C GLY A 20 8.26 2.29 8.49
N ALA A 21 7.13 1.61 8.68
CA ALA A 21 7.12 0.16 8.94
C ALA A 21 7.93 -0.60 7.88
N GLY A 22 8.76 -1.53 8.35
CA GLY A 22 9.58 -2.37 7.49
C GLY A 22 8.85 -3.59 6.96
N PRO A 23 9.54 -4.41 6.12
CA PRO A 23 8.92 -5.59 5.52
C PRO A 23 8.33 -6.59 6.54
N GLU A 24 8.98 -6.77 7.68
CA GLU A 24 8.55 -7.74 8.70
C GLU A 24 7.23 -7.36 9.37
N GLU A 25 6.91 -6.07 9.46
CA GLU A 25 5.65 -5.61 10.04
C GLU A 25 4.44 -6.00 9.19
N LEU A 26 4.65 -6.38 7.93
CA LEU A 26 3.57 -6.88 7.09
C LEU A 26 2.97 -8.18 7.65
N ASP A 27 3.73 -9.00 8.35
CA ASP A 27 3.23 -10.22 8.99
C ASP A 27 2.11 -9.95 10.01
N THR A 28 2.08 -8.74 10.58
CA THR A 28 1.02 -8.34 11.52
C THR A 28 -0.33 -8.17 10.83
N PHE A 29 -0.33 -7.73 9.58
CA PHE A 29 -1.55 -7.36 8.86
C PHE A 29 -1.99 -8.38 7.83
N PHE A 30 -1.04 -9.11 7.22
CA PHE A 30 -1.33 -9.98 6.08
C PHE A 30 -1.27 -11.45 6.47
N ALA A 31 -2.23 -12.21 5.94
CA ALA A 31 -2.20 -13.66 6.06
C ALA A 31 -1.05 -14.24 5.24
N PRO A 32 -0.50 -15.41 5.63
CA PRO A 32 0.60 -16.03 4.88
C PRO A 32 0.27 -16.34 3.42
N ASP A 33 -1.00 -16.56 3.11
CA ASP A 33 -1.49 -16.88 1.77
C ASP A 33 -2.09 -15.67 1.02
N VAL A 34 -1.75 -14.45 1.45
CA VAL A 34 -2.26 -13.24 0.82
C VAL A 34 -1.88 -13.16 -0.66
N VAL A 35 -2.79 -12.60 -1.44
CA VAL A 35 -2.54 -12.21 -2.83
C VAL A 35 -2.79 -10.72 -2.95
N GLN A 36 -1.77 -9.98 -3.41
CA GLN A 36 -1.87 -8.56 -3.73
C GLN A 36 -1.79 -8.38 -5.25
N GLU A 37 -2.76 -7.67 -5.79
CA GLU A 37 -2.75 -7.27 -7.20
C GLU A 37 -2.59 -5.77 -7.30
N GLU A 38 -1.58 -5.33 -8.01
CA GLU A 38 -1.42 -3.94 -8.41
C GLU A 38 -1.72 -3.84 -9.90
N PHE A 39 -2.78 -3.12 -10.25
CA PHE A 39 -3.17 -3.01 -11.65
C PHE A 39 -2.25 -2.05 -12.40
N PRO A 40 -2.15 -2.18 -13.75
CA PRO A 40 -1.26 -1.35 -14.55
C PRO A 40 -1.40 0.13 -14.24
N ASN A 41 -0.26 0.78 -14.05
CA ASN A 41 -0.19 2.19 -13.71
C ASN A 41 1.09 2.81 -14.29
N ARG A 42 1.29 4.09 -14.07
CA ARG A 42 2.43 4.81 -14.63
C ARG A 42 3.78 4.26 -14.14
N LEU A 43 3.85 3.83 -12.87
CA LEU A 43 5.08 3.28 -12.31
C LEU A 43 5.32 1.85 -12.74
N LEU A 44 4.26 1.05 -12.83
CA LEU A 44 4.29 -0.36 -13.25
C LEU A 44 3.31 -0.56 -14.42
N PRO A 45 3.75 -0.30 -15.66
CA PRO A 45 2.84 -0.35 -16.82
C PRO A 45 2.15 -1.71 -17.04
N ASN A 46 2.75 -2.80 -16.56
CA ASN A 46 2.19 -4.15 -16.68
C ASN A 46 1.52 -4.63 -15.37
N GLY A 47 1.49 -3.78 -14.35
CA GLY A 47 1.01 -4.18 -13.03
C GLY A 47 1.89 -5.23 -12.37
N ALA A 48 1.40 -5.81 -11.29
CA ALA A 48 2.09 -6.90 -10.58
C ALA A 48 1.10 -7.71 -9.75
N THR A 49 1.39 -9.00 -9.59
CA THR A 49 0.71 -9.88 -8.65
C THR A 49 1.76 -10.40 -7.68
N ARG A 50 1.51 -10.24 -6.37
CA ARG A 50 2.50 -10.56 -5.34
C ARG A 50 1.92 -11.47 -4.28
N ASP A 51 2.74 -12.42 -3.82
CA ASP A 51 2.54 -13.12 -2.55
C ASP A 51 3.17 -12.31 -1.41
N LEU A 52 3.12 -12.81 -0.19
CA LEU A 52 3.66 -12.09 0.98
C LEU A 52 5.15 -11.80 0.84
N GLN A 53 5.93 -12.76 0.36
CA GLN A 53 7.37 -12.57 0.17
C GLN A 53 7.67 -11.47 -0.85
N ALA A 54 6.96 -11.47 -1.98
CA ALA A 54 7.11 -10.44 -3.00
C ALA A 54 6.66 -9.06 -2.48
N MET A 55 5.64 -9.01 -1.62
CA MET A 55 5.21 -7.77 -0.95
C MET A 55 6.31 -7.22 -0.04
N LYS A 56 6.97 -8.08 0.73
CA LYS A 56 8.09 -7.70 1.61
C LYS A 56 9.26 -7.15 0.81
N GLU A 57 9.61 -7.80 -0.29
CA GLU A 57 10.67 -7.34 -1.20
C GLU A 57 10.32 -5.98 -1.80
N GLY A 58 9.07 -5.80 -2.22
CA GLY A 58 8.58 -4.53 -2.74
C GLY A 58 8.63 -3.41 -1.70
N ARG A 59 8.29 -3.72 -0.45
CA ARG A 59 8.38 -2.76 0.66
C ARG A 59 9.82 -2.34 0.92
N ALA A 60 10.76 -3.28 0.88
CA ALA A 60 12.18 -2.99 1.04
C ALA A 60 12.71 -2.08 -0.07
N ARG A 61 12.32 -2.35 -1.33
CA ARG A 61 12.70 -1.49 -2.46
C ARG A 61 12.12 -0.08 -2.32
N GLY A 62 10.86 0.03 -1.93
CA GLY A 62 10.22 1.33 -1.72
C GLY A 62 10.91 2.15 -0.64
N LYS A 63 11.28 1.53 0.46
CA LYS A 63 12.01 2.20 1.54
C LYS A 63 13.41 2.61 1.14
N ALA A 64 14.06 1.87 0.25
CA ALA A 64 15.37 2.24 -0.27
C ALA A 64 15.27 3.43 -1.22
N LEU A 65 14.23 3.51 -2.04
CA LEU A 65 14.01 4.59 -3.00
C LEU A 65 13.57 5.90 -2.31
N LEU A 66 12.72 5.79 -1.29
CA LEU A 66 12.05 6.94 -0.66
C LEU A 66 12.63 7.23 0.71
N LYS A 67 12.97 8.48 0.98
CA LYS A 67 13.39 8.91 2.32
C LYS A 67 12.21 9.28 3.22
N ALA A 68 11.04 9.56 2.62
CA ALA A 68 9.81 9.84 3.34
C ALA A 68 8.62 9.35 2.54
N GLU A 69 7.59 8.88 3.23
CA GLU A 69 6.39 8.33 2.61
C GLU A 69 5.20 8.60 3.51
N ARG A 70 4.07 8.98 2.92
CA ARG A 70 2.85 9.23 3.67
C ARG A 70 1.65 8.65 2.94
N PHE A 71 0.79 7.98 3.70
CA PHE A 71 -0.50 7.45 3.25
C PHE A 71 -1.60 8.18 4.02
N GLU A 72 -2.32 9.08 3.36
CA GLU A 72 -3.39 9.83 3.98
C GLU A 72 -4.74 9.24 3.57
N LEU A 73 -5.49 8.74 4.55
CA LEU A 73 -6.81 8.18 4.30
C LEU A 73 -7.83 9.31 4.07
N ILE A 74 -8.43 9.35 2.88
CA ILE A 74 -9.42 10.34 2.49
C ILE A 74 -10.84 9.82 2.76
N ASN A 75 -11.08 8.54 2.45
CA ASN A 75 -12.39 7.94 2.56
C ASN A 75 -12.25 6.43 2.76
N ALA A 76 -13.18 5.85 3.50
CA ALA A 76 -13.22 4.41 3.72
C ALA A 76 -14.66 3.93 3.78
N VAL A 77 -14.90 2.77 3.16
CA VAL A 77 -16.19 2.09 3.19
C VAL A 77 -15.91 0.64 3.59
N ALA A 78 -16.67 0.14 4.57
CA ALA A 78 -16.51 -1.23 5.05
C ALA A 78 -17.86 -1.96 5.02
N SER A 79 -17.84 -3.21 4.56
CA SER A 79 -19.02 -4.07 4.52
C SER A 79 -18.58 -5.53 4.65
N GLY A 80 -19.09 -6.24 5.65
CA GLY A 80 -18.70 -7.63 5.90
C GLY A 80 -17.18 -7.74 6.06
N ASP A 81 -16.58 -8.61 5.27
CA ASP A 81 -15.14 -8.87 5.29
C ASP A 81 -14.35 -7.96 4.36
N GLN A 82 -14.97 -6.93 3.80
CA GLN A 82 -14.34 -6.06 2.81
C GLN A 82 -14.22 -4.63 3.30
N VAL A 83 -13.10 -4.01 2.96
CA VAL A 83 -12.84 -2.59 3.20
C VAL A 83 -12.32 -1.98 1.91
N ALA A 84 -12.92 -0.85 1.50
CA ALA A 84 -12.43 -0.06 0.39
C ALA A 84 -11.88 1.25 0.93
N LEU A 85 -10.67 1.60 0.51
CA LEU A 85 -9.97 2.81 0.94
C LEU A 85 -9.68 3.71 -0.25
N GLU A 86 -9.82 5.00 -0.02
CA GLU A 86 -9.35 6.03 -0.93
C GLU A 86 -8.22 6.77 -0.21
N VAL A 87 -7.02 6.76 -0.79
CA VAL A 87 -5.79 7.21 -0.14
C VAL A 87 -5.06 8.21 -1.03
N VAL A 88 -4.57 9.29 -0.44
CA VAL A 88 -3.57 10.15 -1.08
C VAL A 88 -2.20 9.72 -0.58
N TRP A 89 -1.37 9.29 -1.51
CA TRP A 89 0.00 8.88 -1.22
C TRP A 89 0.98 9.95 -1.69
N THR A 90 2.00 10.21 -0.88
CA THR A 90 3.15 11.04 -1.26
C THR A 90 4.42 10.30 -0.89
N GLY A 91 5.43 10.42 -1.75
CA GLY A 91 6.75 9.85 -1.50
C GLY A 91 7.83 10.83 -1.94
N THR A 92 8.88 10.99 -1.14
CA THR A 92 10.02 11.84 -1.46
C THR A 92 11.22 10.98 -1.79
N VAL A 93 11.77 11.16 -2.99
CA VAL A 93 12.89 10.37 -3.51
C VAL A 93 14.17 10.71 -2.75
N ARG A 94 14.92 9.67 -2.35
CA ARG A 94 16.16 9.81 -1.57
C ARG A 94 17.32 10.30 -2.41
N GLU A 95 17.55 9.62 -3.53
CA GLU A 95 18.67 9.89 -4.46
C GLU A 95 18.17 9.79 -5.88
N ASN A 96 18.94 10.30 -6.84
CA ASN A 96 18.59 10.16 -8.25
C ASN A 96 18.38 8.68 -8.58
N ALA A 97 17.24 8.34 -9.19
CA ALA A 97 16.88 6.97 -9.53
C ALA A 97 15.99 6.97 -10.78
N GLY A 98 16.47 6.42 -11.89
CA GLY A 98 15.73 6.40 -13.15
C GLY A 98 15.28 7.80 -13.56
N PRO A 99 13.97 8.02 -13.79
CA PRO A 99 13.44 9.33 -14.18
C PRO A 99 13.32 10.31 -13.01
N PHE A 100 13.61 9.88 -11.77
CA PHE A 100 13.39 10.65 -10.56
C PHE A 100 14.66 11.31 -10.07
N ALA A 101 14.54 12.58 -9.65
CA ALA A 101 15.64 13.31 -9.01
C ALA A 101 15.55 13.18 -7.48
N ALA A 102 16.70 13.30 -6.81
CA ALA A 102 16.75 13.39 -5.36
C ALA A 102 15.85 14.52 -4.86
N ASN A 103 15.12 14.27 -3.78
CA ASN A 103 14.17 15.18 -3.14
C ASN A 103 12.90 15.49 -3.96
N GLN A 104 12.73 14.85 -5.11
CA GLN A 104 11.48 14.94 -5.87
C GLN A 104 10.34 14.34 -5.06
N THR A 105 9.20 15.02 -5.00
CA THR A 105 7.99 14.49 -4.38
C THR A 105 7.10 13.88 -5.45
N LEU A 106 6.78 12.60 -5.27
CA LEU A 106 5.80 11.88 -6.06
C LEU A 106 4.46 11.91 -5.32
N ARG A 107 3.38 11.95 -6.07
CA ARG A 107 2.03 11.94 -5.51
C ARG A 107 1.12 11.03 -6.32
N ALA A 108 0.22 10.34 -5.62
CA ALA A 108 -0.75 9.48 -6.25
C ALA A 108 -2.05 9.42 -5.45
N ARG A 109 -3.13 9.01 -6.11
CA ARG A 109 -4.35 8.56 -5.45
C ARG A 109 -4.47 7.07 -5.64
N PHE A 110 -4.71 6.37 -4.53
CA PHE A 110 -4.91 4.93 -4.54
C PHE A 110 -6.34 4.60 -4.17
N ALA A 111 -6.98 3.73 -4.96
CA ALA A 111 -8.17 3.00 -4.53
C ALA A 111 -7.72 1.60 -4.16
N VAL A 112 -7.96 1.19 -2.92
CA VAL A 112 -7.49 -0.08 -2.38
C VAL A 112 -8.68 -0.88 -1.88
N PHE A 113 -8.85 -2.08 -2.43
CA PHE A 113 -9.91 -3.01 -2.02
C PHE A 113 -9.29 -4.17 -1.26
N ILE A 114 -9.73 -4.36 -0.02
CA ILE A 114 -9.13 -5.29 0.92
C ILE A 114 -10.16 -6.31 1.37
N GLU A 115 -9.81 -7.60 1.33
CA GLU A 115 -10.59 -8.69 1.89
C GLU A 115 -9.88 -9.25 3.12
N PHE A 116 -10.64 -9.44 4.20
CA PHE A 116 -10.14 -9.92 5.48
C PHE A 116 -10.63 -11.34 5.77
N ARG A 117 -9.78 -12.09 6.49
CA ARG A 117 -10.14 -13.37 7.09
C ARG A 117 -9.50 -13.43 8.48
N ASP A 118 -10.34 -13.55 9.52
CA ASP A 118 -9.89 -13.63 10.92
C ASP A 118 -8.94 -12.50 11.31
N GLY A 119 -9.26 -11.28 10.88
CA GLY A 119 -8.48 -10.10 11.23
C GLY A 119 -7.20 -9.90 10.44
N ARG A 120 -6.97 -10.69 9.39
CA ARG A 120 -5.81 -10.54 8.51
C ARG A 120 -6.25 -10.35 7.07
N ILE A 121 -5.44 -9.61 6.33
CA ILE A 121 -5.70 -9.33 4.91
C ILE A 121 -5.32 -10.57 4.11
N VAL A 122 -6.28 -11.10 3.33
CA VAL A 122 -6.05 -12.25 2.45
C VAL A 122 -6.00 -11.84 0.98
N ARG A 123 -6.57 -10.69 0.65
CA ARG A 123 -6.54 -10.18 -0.72
C ARG A 123 -6.52 -8.66 -0.70
N GLN A 124 -5.71 -8.08 -1.57
CA GLN A 124 -5.63 -6.63 -1.72
C GLN A 124 -5.49 -6.31 -3.20
N ARG A 125 -6.35 -5.40 -3.69
CA ARG A 125 -6.29 -4.91 -5.07
C ARG A 125 -6.06 -3.41 -5.03
N ASN A 126 -5.00 -2.96 -5.73
CA ASN A 126 -4.60 -1.57 -5.80
C ASN A 126 -4.83 -1.00 -7.19
N TYR A 127 -5.53 0.12 -7.25
CA TYR A 127 -5.74 0.93 -8.44
C TYR A 127 -5.02 2.26 -8.18
N ASP A 128 -3.82 2.40 -8.74
CA ASP A 128 -2.92 3.51 -8.41
C ASP A 128 -2.91 4.53 -9.54
N CYS A 129 -3.29 5.77 -9.22
CA CYS A 129 -3.33 6.87 -10.17
C CYS A 129 -2.25 7.88 -9.77
N PHE A 130 -1.08 7.79 -10.43
CA PHE A 130 0.02 8.71 -10.18
C PHE A 130 -0.18 10.04 -10.88
N ASP A 131 0.16 11.14 -10.20
CA ASP A 131 0.28 12.43 -10.84
C ASP A 131 1.40 12.36 -11.89
N PRO A 132 1.31 13.12 -12.98
CA PRO A 132 2.35 13.11 -14.03
C PRO A 132 3.73 13.53 -13.49
N TRP A 133 4.76 12.91 -14.05
CA TRP A 133 6.15 13.34 -13.84
C TRP A 133 6.89 13.34 -15.17
#